data_bd1326a5e43d1ae07f0d614e50df3471
#
_entry.id   bd1326a5e43d1ae07f0d614e50df3471
#
_cell.length_a   1.000
_cell.length_b   1.000
_cell.length_c   1.000
_cell.angle_alpha   90.00
_cell.angle_beta   90.00
_cell.angle_gamma   90.00
#
_symmetry.space_group_name_H-M   'P 1'
#
loop_
_entity.id
_entity.type
_entity.pdbx_description
1 polymer ?
#
loop_
_entity_poly.entity_id
_entity_poly.type
_entity_poly.pdbx_seq_one_letter_code
_entity_poly.pdbx_strand_id
1 'polypeptide(L)' 'MALVVQKYGGSSLESAERIRRVAERIVATKKAGNDVVVVCSAMGDTTDE' A
#
# COMPACT_ATOMS: atom_id res chain seq x y z
N MET A 1 3.11 -16.83 -9.33
CA MET A 1 3.20 -16.29 -8.12
C MET A 1 4.39 -15.45 -7.97
N ALA A 2 4.32 -14.21 -8.06
CA ALA A 2 5.40 -13.30 -7.87
C ALA A 2 5.27 -12.61 -6.54
N LEU A 3 6.35 -12.13 -6.00
CA LEU A 3 6.30 -11.32 -4.81
C LEU A 3 6.32 -9.87 -5.23
N VAL A 4 5.30 -9.15 -4.87
CA VAL A 4 5.16 -7.75 -5.22
C VAL A 4 5.26 -6.93 -3.95
N VAL A 5 6.15 -5.96 -3.93
CA VAL A 5 6.29 -5.07 -2.79
C VAL A 5 5.67 -3.75 -3.17
N GLN A 6 4.69 -3.31 -2.41
CA GLN A 6 4.01 -2.05 -2.68
C GLN A 6 4.25 -1.12 -1.50
N LYS A 7 4.75 0.07 -1.79
CA LYS A 7 5.01 1.03 -0.75
C LYS A 7 4.13 2.24 -0.95
N TYR A 8 3.46 2.65 0.09
CA TYR A 8 2.57 3.80 0.02
C TYR A 8 3.01 4.83 1.04
N GLY A 9 3.18 6.04 0.60
CA GLY A 9 3.60 7.12 1.47
C GLY A 9 2.44 7.92 1.99
N GLY A 10 2.74 9.00 2.66
CA GLY A 10 1.75 9.82 3.30
C GLY A 10 0.70 10.37 2.36
N SER A 11 1.09 10.78 1.16
CA SER A 11 0.10 11.35 0.26
C SER A 11 -0.91 10.30 -0.20
N SER A 12 -0.51 9.03 -0.28
CA SER A 12 -1.43 7.97 -0.66
C SER A 12 -2.38 7.63 0.47
N LEU A 13 -2.04 7.99 1.69
CA LEU A 13 -2.86 7.67 2.85
C LEU A 13 -3.50 8.92 3.42
N GLU A 14 -3.56 10.00 2.64
CA GLU A 14 -3.98 11.26 3.15
C GLU A 14 -5.47 11.35 3.38
N SER A 15 -6.27 10.62 2.67
CA SER A 15 -7.71 10.66 2.82
C SER A 15 -8.26 9.25 2.77
N ALA A 16 -9.49 9.11 3.23
CA ALA A 16 -10.13 7.80 3.22
C ALA A 16 -10.30 7.29 1.80
N GLU A 17 -10.54 8.19 0.87
CA GLU A 17 -10.70 7.77 -0.51
C GLU A 17 -9.40 7.22 -1.07
N ARG A 18 -8.29 7.83 -0.74
CA ARG A 18 -7.01 7.33 -1.22
C ARG A 18 -6.65 6.01 -0.58
N ILE A 19 -6.97 5.86 0.69
CA ILE A 19 -6.74 4.59 1.38
C ILE A 19 -7.56 3.50 0.72
N ARG A 20 -8.79 3.81 0.33
CA ARG A 20 -9.62 2.81 -0.33
C ARG A 20 -9.00 2.38 -1.66
N ARG A 21 -8.45 3.31 -2.42
CA ARG A 21 -7.81 2.96 -3.67
C ARG A 21 -6.60 2.07 -3.46
N VAL A 22 -5.84 2.34 -2.42
CA VAL A 22 -4.70 1.51 -2.07
C VAL A 22 -5.17 0.10 -1.77
N ALA A 23 -6.22 -0.02 -0.98
CA ALA A 23 -6.74 -1.32 -0.62
C ALA A 23 -7.22 -2.09 -1.85
N GLU A 24 -7.89 -1.41 -2.76
CA GLU A 24 -8.36 -2.06 -3.98
C GLU A 24 -7.20 -2.57 -4.82
N ARG A 25 -6.13 -1.80 -4.88
CA ARG A 25 -4.98 -2.18 -5.65
C ARG A 25 -4.30 -3.40 -5.03
N ILE A 26 -4.22 -3.43 -3.70
CA ILE A 26 -3.63 -4.57 -3.01
C ILE A 26 -4.44 -5.82 -3.29
N VAL A 27 -5.75 -5.72 -3.19
CA VAL A 27 -6.62 -6.86 -3.42
C VAL A 27 -6.49 -7.35 -4.86
N ALA A 28 -6.45 -6.44 -5.80
CA ALA A 28 -6.35 -6.82 -7.20
C ALA A 28 -5.02 -7.55 -7.48
N THR A 29 -3.94 -7.07 -6.88
CA THR A 29 -2.65 -7.72 -7.07
C THR A 29 -2.67 -9.12 -6.46
N LYS A 30 -3.28 -9.25 -5.30
CA LYS A 30 -3.34 -10.55 -4.64
C LYS A 30 -4.21 -11.52 -5.43
N LYS A 31 -5.32 -11.04 -5.98
CA LYS A 31 -6.19 -11.89 -6.74
C LYS A 31 -5.54 -12.38 -8.02
N ALA A 32 -4.57 -11.65 -8.52
CA ALA A 32 -3.87 -12.09 -9.71
C ALA A 32 -2.90 -13.23 -9.44
N GLY A 33 -2.83 -13.70 -8.22
CA GLY A 33 -1.98 -14.84 -7.89
C GLY A 33 -0.62 -14.45 -7.37
N ASN A 34 -0.46 -13.22 -6.94
CA ASN A 34 0.83 -12.75 -6.45
C ASN A 34 0.81 -12.66 -4.93
N ASP A 35 1.99 -12.74 -4.34
CA ASP A 35 2.13 -12.42 -2.93
C ASP A 35 2.42 -10.93 -2.83
N VAL A 36 1.84 -10.28 -1.87
CA VAL A 36 1.98 -8.84 -1.74
C VAL A 36 2.52 -8.49 -0.38
N VAL A 37 3.56 -7.66 -0.36
CA VAL A 37 4.06 -7.08 0.87
C VAL A 37 3.76 -5.60 0.78
N VAL A 38 3.03 -5.08 1.76
CA VAL A 38 2.63 -3.70 1.75
C VAL A 38 3.38 -2.97 2.84
N VAL A 39 4.03 -1.89 2.47
CA VAL A 39 4.75 -1.06 3.42
C VAL A 39 4.05 0.29 3.44
N CYS A 40 3.52 0.68 4.58
CA CYS A 40 2.86 1.97 4.71
C CYS A 40 3.70 2.87 5.58
N SER A 41 3.97 4.07 5.10
CA SER A 41 4.65 5.03 5.91
C SER A 41 3.67 5.68 6.85
N ALA A 42 4.13 6.09 7.98
CA ALA A 42 3.28 6.82 8.88
C ALA A 42 2.93 8.13 8.23
N MET A 43 1.82 8.64 8.66
CA MET A 43 1.44 9.82 8.18
C MET A 43 2.38 10.83 8.55
N GLY A 44 2.95 11.42 8.26
CA GLY A 44 3.87 12.21 8.72
C GLY A 44 5.16 11.79 8.54
N ASP A 45 5.85 11.77 9.01
CA ASP A 45 6.99 11.40 8.75
C ASP A 45 7.65 10.67 9.51
N THR A 46 7.76 10.39 10.04
CA THR A 46 8.31 9.69 10.80
C THR A 46 9.23 8.96 10.53
N THR A 47 9.70 8.61 10.24
CA THR A 47 10.37 7.89 10.03
C THR A 47 10.99 7.23 10.24
N ASP A 48 11.48 6.97 10.05
CA ASP A 48 12.04 6.25 10.14
C ASP A 48 12.82 6.03 10.58
N GLU A 49 13.13 6.28 10.86
CA GLU A 49 13.81 5.96 11.13
C GLU A 49 14.06 5.53 11.29
#